data_f041aea46b4095224be57e9e79ee6326
#
_entry.id   f041aea46b4095224be57e9e79ee6326
#
_cell.length_a   1.000
_cell.length_b   1.000
_cell.length_c   1.000
_cell.angle_alpha   90.00
_cell.angle_beta   90.00
_cell.angle_gamma   90.00
#
_symmetry.space_group_name_H-M   'P 1'
#
loop_
_entity.id
_entity.type
_entity.pdbx_description
1 polymer ?
#
loop_
_entity_poly.entity_id
_entity_poly.type
_entity_poly.pdbx_seq_one_letter_code
_entity_poly.pdbx_strand_id
1 'polypeptide(L)'
;MTQTRSIDTAADDPGAVAAFEARIAHGESIEPKDWMPERYRRQLIRMMSQHAHSEIVGMLPEGNWITRAPSLRRKVALLAKVQDEAGHGLYIYCGTETLGIDRSELIAQLHDGRAKYSSIFNYPTLSWADMGVIGWLVDGAAIVNQTVLAKASYGPYARAMVRICKEENFHKRQGFEMVATLAAGTPAQKAMVQDAVNRFWWPSLMMFGPSDTNSPNSEIGRAHV
;
A
#
# COMPACT_ATOMS: atom_id res chain seq x y z
N MET A 1 -10.47 -30.55 0.69
CA MET A 1 -9.89 -30.79 2.02
C MET A 1 -8.46 -30.26 2.00
N THR A 2 -8.28 -29.05 2.42
CA THR A 2 -6.97 -28.38 2.47
C THR A 2 -6.36 -28.70 3.83
N GLN A 3 -5.29 -29.48 3.84
CA GLN A 3 -4.53 -29.76 5.05
C GLN A 3 -3.94 -28.45 5.58
N THR A 4 -4.49 -27.95 6.67
CA THR A 4 -3.84 -26.93 7.50
C THR A 4 -2.54 -27.53 8.02
N ARG A 5 -1.40 -27.13 7.47
CA ARG A 5 -0.10 -27.45 8.05
C ARG A 5 -0.06 -26.85 9.46
N SER A 6 -0.01 -27.71 10.47
CA SER A 6 0.32 -27.29 11.83
C SER A 6 1.67 -26.58 11.78
N ILE A 7 1.69 -25.31 12.17
CA ILE A 7 2.92 -24.54 12.30
C ILE A 7 3.64 -25.10 13.52
N ASP A 8 4.63 -25.95 13.25
CA ASP A 8 5.52 -26.46 14.28
C ASP A 8 6.42 -25.29 14.71
N THR A 9 6.29 -24.84 15.95
CA THR A 9 7.04 -23.72 16.53
C THR A 9 8.45 -24.13 16.95
N ALA A 10 9.06 -25.09 16.29
CA ALA A 10 10.48 -25.37 16.46
C ALA A 10 11.29 -24.11 16.09
N ALA A 11 12.21 -23.71 16.93
CA ALA A 11 13.10 -22.60 16.66
C ALA A 11 13.86 -22.85 15.35
N ASP A 12 13.94 -21.84 14.48
CA ASP A 12 14.68 -21.92 13.23
C ASP A 12 16.14 -22.33 13.52
N ASP A 13 16.70 -23.26 12.72
CA ASP A 13 18.09 -23.65 12.82
C ASP A 13 19.02 -22.43 12.57
N PRO A 14 19.93 -22.09 13.51
CA PRO A 14 20.79 -20.91 13.36
C PRO A 14 21.66 -20.92 12.09
N GLY A 15 22.10 -22.09 11.65
CA GLY A 15 22.88 -22.23 10.42
C GLY A 15 22.05 -21.93 9.17
N ALA A 16 20.81 -22.41 9.14
CA ALA A 16 19.87 -22.10 8.06
C ALA A 16 19.50 -20.62 8.01
N VAL A 17 19.31 -19.98 9.18
CA VAL A 17 19.06 -18.53 9.28
C VAL A 17 20.24 -17.72 8.73
N ALA A 18 21.47 -18.05 9.14
CA ALA A 18 22.66 -17.36 8.63
C ALA A 18 22.84 -17.52 7.11
N ALA A 19 22.57 -18.70 6.58
CA ALA A 19 22.60 -18.95 5.13
C ALA A 19 21.52 -18.13 4.39
N PHE A 20 20.32 -18.04 4.94
CA PHE A 20 19.23 -17.22 4.41
C PHE A 20 19.59 -15.72 4.40
N GLU A 21 20.13 -15.21 5.50
CA GLU A 21 20.55 -13.80 5.60
C GLU A 21 21.67 -13.48 4.61
N ALA A 22 22.62 -14.40 4.39
CA ALA A 22 23.67 -14.26 3.39
C ALA A 22 23.08 -14.15 1.97
N ARG A 23 22.07 -14.96 1.61
CA ARG A 23 21.37 -14.86 0.31
C ARG A 23 20.76 -13.48 0.11
N ILE A 24 20.06 -12.97 1.10
CA ILE A 24 19.47 -11.61 1.04
C ILE A 24 20.56 -10.55 0.90
N ALA A 25 21.64 -10.65 1.66
CA ALA A 25 22.77 -9.71 1.59
C ALA A 25 23.44 -9.70 0.19
N HIS A 26 23.39 -10.83 -0.53
CA HIS A 26 23.86 -10.92 -1.94
C HIS A 26 22.81 -10.46 -2.96
N GLY A 27 21.62 -10.00 -2.51
CA GLY A 27 20.55 -9.52 -3.39
C GLY A 27 19.77 -10.63 -4.07
N GLU A 28 19.80 -11.84 -3.55
CA GLU A 28 19.00 -12.95 -4.10
C GLU A 28 17.51 -12.76 -3.78
N SER A 29 16.66 -13.07 -4.77
CA SER A 29 15.22 -13.10 -4.58
C SER A 29 14.82 -14.38 -3.83
N ILE A 30 13.96 -14.23 -2.84
CA ILE A 30 13.34 -15.35 -2.10
C ILE A 30 11.99 -15.64 -2.74
N GLU A 31 11.81 -16.89 -3.17
CA GLU A 31 10.60 -17.33 -3.86
C GLU A 31 9.70 -18.19 -2.94
N PRO A 32 8.41 -18.41 -3.29
CA PRO A 32 7.44 -19.10 -2.42
C PRO A 32 7.86 -20.51 -1.98
N LYS A 33 8.70 -21.19 -2.77
CA LYS A 33 9.18 -22.55 -2.47
C LYS A 33 10.46 -22.57 -1.64
N ASP A 34 11.10 -21.41 -1.48
CA ASP A 34 12.32 -21.32 -0.69
C ASP A 34 11.98 -21.47 0.80
N TRP A 35 12.91 -22.11 1.51
CA TRP A 35 12.87 -22.03 2.95
C TRP A 35 13.14 -20.60 3.42
N MET A 36 12.40 -20.15 4.42
CA MET A 36 12.56 -18.85 5.06
C MET A 36 12.31 -18.96 6.56
N PRO A 37 13.03 -18.18 7.38
CA PRO A 37 12.79 -18.12 8.83
C PRO A 37 11.36 -17.70 9.13
N GLU A 38 10.79 -18.27 10.19
CA GLU A 38 9.40 -17.94 10.59
C GLU A 38 9.24 -16.45 10.95
N ARG A 39 10.27 -15.83 11.53
CA ARG A 39 10.28 -14.38 11.79
C ARG A 39 10.13 -13.57 10.49
N TYR A 40 10.85 -13.95 9.43
CA TYR A 40 10.77 -13.29 8.13
C TYR A 40 9.38 -13.46 7.51
N ARG A 41 8.86 -14.69 7.51
CA ARG A 41 7.51 -15.01 6.99
C ARG A 41 6.44 -14.17 7.70
N ARG A 42 6.42 -14.14 9.02
CA ARG A 42 5.44 -13.36 9.80
C ARG A 42 5.53 -11.88 9.53
N GLN A 43 6.74 -11.33 9.36
CA GLN A 43 6.93 -9.93 9.03
C GLN A 43 6.39 -9.59 7.64
N LEU A 44 6.63 -10.44 6.64
CA LEU A 44 6.06 -10.29 5.30
C LEU A 44 4.53 -10.34 5.33
N ILE A 45 3.95 -11.35 5.97
CA ILE A 45 2.49 -11.47 6.09
C ILE A 45 1.90 -10.20 6.70
N ARG A 46 2.47 -9.72 7.80
CA ARG A 46 2.00 -8.49 8.46
C ARG A 46 2.06 -7.28 7.54
N MET A 47 3.19 -7.07 6.88
CA MET A 47 3.43 -5.92 6.02
C MET A 47 2.54 -5.96 4.77
N MET A 48 2.52 -7.10 4.08
CA MET A 48 1.75 -7.28 2.86
C MET A 48 0.24 -7.23 3.13
N SER A 49 -0.24 -7.84 4.23
CA SER A 49 -1.65 -7.76 4.60
C SER A 49 -2.08 -6.33 4.89
N GLN A 50 -1.29 -5.58 5.67
CA GLN A 50 -1.60 -4.18 5.96
C GLN A 50 -1.59 -3.32 4.69
N HIS A 51 -0.67 -3.58 3.76
CA HIS A 51 -0.64 -2.90 2.47
C HIS A 51 -1.89 -3.23 1.64
N ALA A 52 -2.20 -4.51 1.45
CA ALA A 52 -3.39 -4.93 0.70
C ALA A 52 -4.70 -4.36 1.29
N HIS A 53 -4.82 -4.36 2.63
CA HIS A 53 -5.96 -3.73 3.31
C HIS A 53 -6.02 -2.23 3.04
N SER A 54 -4.88 -1.55 2.98
CA SER A 54 -4.81 -0.11 2.68
C SER A 54 -5.30 0.21 1.28
N GLU A 55 -4.93 -0.58 0.28
CA GLU A 55 -5.44 -0.46 -1.10
C GLU A 55 -6.98 -0.63 -1.15
N ILE A 56 -7.49 -1.70 -0.53
CA ILE A 56 -8.94 -1.97 -0.50
C ILE A 56 -9.73 -0.89 0.24
N VAL A 57 -9.24 -0.40 1.37
CA VAL A 57 -9.92 0.68 2.12
C VAL A 57 -9.76 2.00 1.41
N GLY A 58 -8.59 2.27 0.81
CA GLY A 58 -8.28 3.51 0.10
C GLY A 58 -9.20 3.79 -1.09
N MET A 59 -9.64 2.74 -1.79
CA MET A 59 -10.56 2.90 -2.92
C MET A 59 -11.95 3.40 -2.52
N LEU A 60 -12.39 3.18 -1.28
CA LEU A 60 -13.78 3.46 -0.87
C LEU A 60 -14.13 4.96 -0.86
N PRO A 61 -13.33 5.86 -0.24
CA PRO A 61 -13.62 7.28 -0.29
C PRO A 61 -13.62 7.82 -1.73
N GLU A 62 -12.75 7.34 -2.59
CA GLU A 62 -12.70 7.75 -3.99
C GLU A 62 -13.90 7.20 -4.80
N GLY A 63 -14.28 5.94 -4.56
CA GLY A 63 -15.45 5.31 -5.15
C GLY A 63 -16.73 6.12 -4.92
N ASN A 64 -16.89 6.70 -3.73
CA ASN A 64 -18.02 7.57 -3.37
C ASN A 64 -18.08 8.89 -4.18
N TRP A 65 -16.98 9.28 -4.83
CA TRP A 65 -16.92 10.49 -5.65
C TRP A 65 -17.11 10.26 -7.15
N ILE A 66 -17.14 9.02 -7.63
CA ILE A 66 -17.31 8.72 -9.06
C ILE A 66 -18.57 9.40 -9.61
N THR A 67 -19.71 9.27 -8.94
CA THR A 67 -20.97 9.88 -9.38
C THR A 67 -20.98 11.41 -9.25
N ARG A 68 -20.19 11.97 -8.37
CA ARG A 68 -20.07 13.41 -8.06
C ARG A 68 -19.02 14.12 -8.92
N ALA A 69 -18.18 13.38 -9.64
CA ALA A 69 -17.15 13.98 -10.47
C ALA A 69 -17.76 14.92 -11.52
N PRO A 70 -17.13 16.08 -11.81
CA PRO A 70 -17.76 17.21 -12.52
C PRO A 70 -17.96 16.97 -14.03
N SER A 71 -17.37 15.93 -14.61
CA SER A 71 -17.50 15.60 -16.02
C SER A 71 -17.40 14.10 -16.26
N LEU A 72 -17.93 13.63 -17.39
CA LEU A 72 -17.82 12.22 -17.78
C LEU A 72 -16.34 11.76 -17.84
N ARG A 73 -15.46 12.60 -18.40
CA ARG A 73 -14.02 12.33 -18.44
C ARG A 73 -13.45 12.09 -17.02
N ARG A 74 -13.83 12.92 -16.05
CA ARG A 74 -13.36 12.78 -14.65
C ARG A 74 -13.99 11.57 -13.96
N LYS A 75 -15.25 11.24 -14.26
CA LYS A 75 -15.89 10.02 -13.77
C LYS A 75 -15.15 8.76 -14.24
N VAL A 76 -14.82 8.68 -15.51
CA VAL A 76 -14.12 7.53 -16.10
C VAL A 76 -12.70 7.42 -15.54
N ALA A 77 -11.98 8.54 -15.41
CA ALA A 77 -10.63 8.52 -14.85
C ALA A 77 -10.63 8.06 -13.37
N LEU A 78 -11.59 8.54 -12.56
CA LEU A 78 -11.71 8.12 -11.18
C LEU A 78 -12.17 6.66 -11.05
N LEU A 79 -13.07 6.19 -11.93
CA LEU A 79 -13.47 4.79 -11.97
C LEU A 79 -12.27 3.88 -12.29
N ALA A 80 -11.43 4.26 -13.27
CA ALA A 80 -10.23 3.52 -13.61
C ALA A 80 -9.28 3.43 -12.41
N LYS A 81 -9.04 4.56 -11.72
CA LYS A 81 -8.23 4.58 -10.49
C LYS A 81 -8.79 3.62 -9.43
N VAL A 82 -10.07 3.70 -9.10
CA VAL A 82 -10.72 2.82 -8.11
C VAL A 82 -10.59 1.34 -8.47
N GLN A 83 -10.66 1.00 -9.77
CA GLN A 83 -10.42 -0.37 -10.23
C GLN A 83 -8.96 -0.80 -10.07
N ASP A 84 -8.01 0.10 -10.31
CA ASP A 84 -6.59 -0.17 -10.10
C ASP A 84 -6.30 -0.43 -8.62
N GLU A 85 -6.81 0.39 -7.69
CA GLU A 85 -6.66 0.20 -6.24
C GLU A 85 -7.19 -1.17 -5.77
N ALA A 86 -8.39 -1.55 -6.26
CA ALA A 86 -8.93 -2.87 -6.00
C ALA A 86 -8.01 -4.00 -6.53
N GLY A 87 -7.45 -3.79 -7.72
CA GLY A 87 -6.49 -4.70 -8.35
C GLY A 87 -5.17 -4.80 -7.57
N HIS A 88 -4.64 -3.67 -7.07
CA HIS A 88 -3.45 -3.62 -6.23
C HIS A 88 -3.64 -4.46 -4.96
N GLY A 89 -4.73 -4.26 -4.23
CA GLY A 89 -5.07 -5.06 -3.06
C GLY A 89 -5.14 -6.55 -3.38
N LEU A 90 -5.78 -6.91 -4.51
CA LEU A 90 -5.89 -8.30 -4.95
C LEU A 90 -4.51 -8.92 -5.27
N TYR A 91 -3.63 -8.20 -5.97
CA TYR A 91 -2.28 -8.71 -6.27
C TYR A 91 -1.48 -8.98 -5.00
N ILE A 92 -1.56 -8.08 -4.02
CA ILE A 92 -0.83 -8.24 -2.77
C ILE A 92 -1.41 -9.39 -1.96
N TYR A 93 -2.75 -9.56 -1.92
CA TYR A 93 -3.38 -10.73 -1.28
C TYR A 93 -2.94 -12.04 -1.94
N CYS A 94 -2.87 -12.11 -3.26
CA CYS A 94 -2.32 -13.29 -3.93
C CYS A 94 -0.86 -13.56 -3.53
N GLY A 95 -0.09 -12.51 -3.27
CA GLY A 95 1.26 -12.64 -2.71
C GLY A 95 1.24 -13.22 -1.29
N THR A 96 0.29 -12.83 -0.43
CA THR A 96 0.17 -13.40 0.93
C THR A 96 -0.26 -14.86 0.93
N GLU A 97 -1.07 -15.28 -0.04
CA GLU A 97 -1.46 -16.69 -0.20
C GLU A 97 -0.24 -17.58 -0.41
N THR A 98 0.79 -17.10 -1.09
CA THR A 98 2.05 -17.85 -1.27
C THR A 98 2.85 -18.01 0.02
N LEU A 99 2.52 -17.23 1.06
CA LEU A 99 3.07 -17.36 2.42
C LEU A 99 2.22 -18.23 3.35
N GLY A 100 1.12 -18.79 2.83
CA GLY A 100 0.25 -19.74 3.55
C GLY A 100 -0.91 -19.11 4.29
N ILE A 101 -1.26 -17.85 4.01
CA ILE A 101 -2.45 -17.19 4.56
C ILE A 101 -3.50 -16.99 3.44
N ASP A 102 -4.73 -17.42 3.70
CA ASP A 102 -5.82 -17.27 2.74
C ASP A 102 -6.32 -15.82 2.69
N ARG A 103 -6.50 -15.28 1.48
CA ARG A 103 -7.02 -13.91 1.32
C ARG A 103 -8.43 -13.75 1.85
N SER A 104 -9.25 -14.80 1.82
CA SER A 104 -10.60 -14.73 2.40
C SER A 104 -10.57 -14.52 3.91
N GLU A 105 -9.58 -15.11 4.59
CA GLU A 105 -9.34 -14.86 6.01
C GLU A 105 -8.91 -13.40 6.26
N LEU A 106 -8.00 -12.86 5.43
CA LEU A 106 -7.55 -11.47 5.52
C LEU A 106 -8.70 -10.49 5.27
N ILE A 107 -9.53 -10.75 4.27
CA ILE A 107 -10.72 -9.93 3.97
C ILE A 107 -11.73 -10.02 5.13
N ALA A 108 -11.95 -11.20 5.70
CA ALA A 108 -12.82 -11.35 6.87
C ALA A 108 -12.31 -10.54 8.07
N GLN A 109 -10.99 -10.55 8.32
CA GLN A 109 -10.37 -9.72 9.36
C GLN A 109 -10.59 -8.22 9.12
N LEU A 110 -10.58 -7.78 7.87
CA LEU A 110 -10.86 -6.39 7.49
C LEU A 110 -12.33 -6.03 7.80
N HIS A 111 -13.28 -6.87 7.40
CA HIS A 111 -14.71 -6.66 7.68
C HIS A 111 -15.04 -6.69 9.16
N ASP A 112 -14.36 -7.53 9.94
CA ASP A 112 -14.54 -7.64 11.39
C ASP A 112 -13.88 -6.48 12.17
N GLY A 113 -13.19 -5.54 11.49
CA GLY A 113 -12.47 -4.43 12.12
C GLY A 113 -11.21 -4.85 12.88
N ARG A 114 -10.70 -6.06 12.66
CA ARG A 114 -9.47 -6.58 13.29
C ARG A 114 -8.21 -6.29 12.49
N ALA A 115 -8.36 -5.99 11.21
CA ALA A 115 -7.24 -5.67 10.32
C ALA A 115 -6.71 -4.26 10.52
N LYS A 116 -5.43 -4.09 10.25
CA LYS A 116 -4.78 -2.78 10.23
C LYS A 116 -4.60 -2.32 8.79
N TYR A 117 -4.83 -1.04 8.56
CA TYR A 117 -4.59 -0.34 7.30
C TYR A 117 -4.08 1.07 7.57
N SER A 118 -3.71 1.82 6.54
CA SER A 118 -3.23 3.19 6.69
C SER A 118 -4.33 4.10 7.23
N SER A 119 -4.08 4.77 8.36
CA SER A 119 -5.05 5.64 9.04
C SER A 119 -5.48 6.85 8.21
N ILE A 120 -4.74 7.19 7.16
CA ILE A 120 -5.08 8.32 6.28
C ILE A 120 -6.44 8.12 5.60
N PHE A 121 -6.85 6.87 5.36
CA PHE A 121 -8.15 6.56 4.74
C PHE A 121 -9.35 6.74 5.67
N ASN A 122 -9.13 7.06 6.95
CA ASN A 122 -10.18 7.47 7.89
C ASN A 122 -10.48 8.98 7.81
N TYR A 123 -9.67 9.77 7.08
CA TYR A 123 -9.93 11.18 6.91
C TYR A 123 -11.09 11.42 5.94
N PRO A 124 -12.03 12.31 6.27
CA PRO A 124 -13.21 12.54 5.44
C PRO A 124 -12.85 13.24 4.13
N THR A 125 -13.50 12.83 3.05
CA THR A 125 -13.44 13.49 1.74
C THR A 125 -14.64 14.42 1.59
N LEU A 126 -14.40 15.72 1.70
CA LEU A 126 -15.44 16.76 1.82
C LEU A 126 -15.73 17.48 0.49
N SER A 127 -14.77 17.49 -0.41
CA SER A 127 -14.86 18.23 -1.68
C SER A 127 -14.20 17.49 -2.84
N TRP A 128 -14.48 17.96 -4.06
CA TRP A 128 -13.81 17.44 -5.25
C TRP A 128 -12.29 17.68 -5.23
N ALA A 129 -11.83 18.72 -4.53
CA ALA A 129 -10.40 18.98 -4.38
C ALA A 129 -9.69 17.87 -3.59
N ASP A 130 -10.39 17.20 -2.69
CA ASP A 130 -9.82 16.09 -1.92
C ASP A 130 -9.40 14.94 -2.84
N MET A 131 -10.17 14.67 -3.89
CA MET A 131 -9.81 13.66 -4.90
C MET A 131 -8.51 14.00 -5.62
N GLY A 132 -8.31 15.29 -5.91
CA GLY A 132 -7.06 15.78 -6.48
C GLY A 132 -5.89 15.68 -5.50
N VAL A 133 -6.11 16.08 -4.26
CA VAL A 133 -5.06 16.09 -3.22
C VAL A 133 -4.69 14.67 -2.78
N ILE A 134 -5.64 13.75 -2.68
CA ILE A 134 -5.36 12.33 -2.43
C ILE A 134 -4.46 11.80 -3.54
N GLY A 135 -4.87 11.91 -4.80
CA GLY A 135 -4.06 11.45 -5.92
C GLY A 135 -2.67 12.10 -5.99
N TRP A 136 -2.53 13.35 -5.58
CA TRP A 136 -1.23 14.04 -5.62
C TRP A 136 -0.36 13.73 -4.41
N LEU A 137 -0.87 13.90 -3.19
CA LEU A 137 -0.08 13.79 -1.96
C LEU A 137 -0.06 12.36 -1.40
N VAL A 138 -1.20 11.70 -1.32
CA VAL A 138 -1.29 10.36 -0.71
C VAL A 138 -0.68 9.32 -1.63
N ASP A 139 -1.09 9.27 -2.90
CA ASP A 139 -0.48 8.36 -3.88
C ASP A 139 0.97 8.75 -4.16
N GLY A 140 1.30 10.06 -4.10
CA GLY A 140 2.68 10.53 -4.16
C GLY A 140 3.57 9.97 -3.05
N ALA A 141 3.07 9.92 -1.82
CA ALA A 141 3.77 9.30 -0.69
C ALA A 141 3.82 7.76 -0.83
N ALA A 142 2.71 7.15 -1.28
CA ALA A 142 2.65 5.72 -1.57
C ALA A 142 3.71 5.30 -2.59
N ILE A 143 3.86 6.00 -3.70
CA ILE A 143 4.88 5.72 -4.74
C ILE A 143 6.28 5.71 -4.16
N VAL A 144 6.63 6.68 -3.30
CA VAL A 144 7.96 6.73 -2.69
C VAL A 144 8.24 5.48 -1.88
N ASN A 145 7.29 5.05 -1.03
CA ASN A 145 7.40 3.83 -0.25
C ASN A 145 7.42 2.58 -1.13
N GLN A 146 6.54 2.49 -2.11
CA GLN A 146 6.37 1.32 -2.99
C GLN A 146 7.56 1.13 -3.94
N THR A 147 8.22 2.21 -4.36
CA THR A 147 9.42 2.14 -5.21
C THR A 147 10.57 1.41 -4.51
N VAL A 148 10.71 1.60 -3.21
CA VAL A 148 11.67 0.85 -2.39
C VAL A 148 11.27 -0.62 -2.32
N LEU A 149 9.97 -0.91 -2.11
CA LEU A 149 9.42 -2.27 -2.04
C LEU A 149 9.54 -3.05 -3.36
N ALA A 150 9.69 -2.37 -4.50
CA ALA A 150 10.01 -3.03 -5.76
C ALA A 150 11.39 -3.73 -5.78
N LYS A 151 12.21 -3.47 -4.75
CA LYS A 151 13.49 -4.14 -4.50
C LYS A 151 13.43 -5.07 -3.28
N ALA A 152 12.24 -5.36 -2.77
CA ALA A 152 12.07 -6.26 -1.63
C ALA A 152 12.67 -7.63 -1.93
N SER A 153 13.23 -8.26 -0.92
CA SER A 153 13.85 -9.59 -1.03
C SER A 153 12.82 -10.69 -1.38
N TYR A 154 11.54 -10.51 -1.10
CA TYR A 154 10.49 -11.46 -1.46
C TYR A 154 9.97 -11.21 -2.88
N GLY A 155 10.30 -12.10 -3.80
CA GLY A 155 10.07 -11.96 -5.25
C GLY A 155 8.61 -11.68 -5.64
N PRO A 156 7.59 -12.39 -5.13
CA PRO A 156 6.20 -12.09 -5.46
C PRO A 156 5.78 -10.66 -5.12
N TYR A 157 6.22 -10.14 -3.97
CA TYR A 157 5.91 -8.77 -3.56
C TYR A 157 6.65 -7.74 -4.43
N ALA A 158 7.94 -7.93 -4.65
CA ALA A 158 8.74 -7.05 -5.51
C ALA A 158 8.15 -6.93 -6.91
N ARG A 159 7.74 -8.04 -7.52
CA ARG A 159 7.10 -8.05 -8.86
C ARG A 159 5.76 -7.33 -8.89
N ALA A 160 4.93 -7.50 -7.86
CA ALA A 160 3.67 -6.76 -7.72
C ALA A 160 3.92 -5.26 -7.68
N MET A 161 4.91 -4.79 -6.91
CA MET A 161 5.26 -3.37 -6.79
C MET A 161 5.70 -2.74 -8.11
N VAL A 162 6.38 -3.47 -8.99
CA VAL A 162 6.77 -2.95 -10.31
C VAL A 162 5.54 -2.54 -11.14
N ARG A 163 4.46 -3.30 -11.06
CA ARG A 163 3.22 -2.98 -11.74
C ARG A 163 2.46 -1.87 -11.03
N ILE A 164 2.26 -2.01 -9.73
CA ILE A 164 1.54 -1.04 -8.88
C ILE A 164 2.14 0.35 -9.04
N CYS A 165 3.47 0.51 -8.94
CA CYS A 165 4.13 1.82 -9.12
C CYS A 165 3.87 2.47 -10.48
N LYS A 166 3.64 1.69 -11.55
CA LYS A 166 3.31 2.25 -12.87
C LYS A 166 1.89 2.82 -12.90
N GLU A 167 0.94 2.10 -12.32
CA GLU A 167 -0.46 2.50 -12.22
C GLU A 167 -0.60 3.71 -11.28
N GLU A 168 0.10 3.70 -10.15
CA GLU A 168 0.17 4.83 -9.20
C GLU A 168 0.71 6.13 -9.81
N ASN A 169 1.65 6.05 -10.74
CA ASN A 169 2.10 7.24 -11.46
C ASN A 169 0.98 7.89 -12.29
N PHE A 170 0.04 7.11 -12.80
CA PHE A 170 -1.15 7.63 -13.44
C PHE A 170 -2.06 8.34 -12.42
N HIS A 171 -2.29 7.73 -11.26
CA HIS A 171 -3.11 8.29 -10.19
C HIS A 171 -2.56 9.65 -9.71
N LYS A 172 -1.27 9.70 -9.39
CA LYS A 172 -0.57 10.91 -8.97
C LYS A 172 -0.68 12.03 -10.02
N ARG A 173 -0.48 11.69 -11.30
CA ARG A 173 -0.61 12.65 -12.40
C ARG A 173 -2.03 13.20 -12.51
N GLN A 174 -3.05 12.35 -12.44
CA GLN A 174 -4.45 12.76 -12.46
C GLN A 174 -4.80 13.65 -11.27
N GLY A 175 -4.31 13.32 -10.09
CA GLY A 175 -4.47 14.12 -8.88
C GLY A 175 -3.84 15.51 -9.04
N PHE A 176 -2.59 15.57 -9.48
CA PHE A 176 -1.90 16.83 -9.74
C PHE A 176 -2.62 17.70 -10.78
N GLU A 177 -3.08 17.14 -11.89
CA GLU A 177 -3.84 17.86 -12.92
C GLU A 177 -5.15 18.45 -12.37
N MET A 178 -5.83 17.74 -11.46
CA MET A 178 -7.04 18.24 -10.79
C MET A 178 -6.71 19.41 -9.86
N VAL A 179 -5.70 19.27 -9.02
CA VAL A 179 -5.23 20.34 -8.11
C VAL A 179 -4.82 21.57 -8.91
N ALA A 180 -3.99 21.43 -9.95
CA ALA A 180 -3.55 22.53 -10.80
C ALA A 180 -4.73 23.24 -11.49
N THR A 181 -5.70 22.48 -11.99
CA THR A 181 -6.90 23.04 -12.64
C THR A 181 -7.72 23.90 -11.66
N LEU A 182 -7.97 23.39 -10.45
CA LEU A 182 -8.74 24.12 -9.43
C LEU A 182 -7.96 25.30 -8.87
N ALA A 183 -6.64 25.17 -8.68
CA ALA A 183 -5.78 26.25 -8.22
C ALA A 183 -5.64 27.42 -9.23
N ALA A 184 -5.82 27.15 -10.51
CA ALA A 184 -5.90 28.18 -11.56
C ALA A 184 -7.29 28.81 -11.70
N GLY A 185 -8.30 28.27 -11.00
CA GLY A 185 -9.69 28.67 -11.14
C GLY A 185 -10.11 29.86 -10.27
N THR A 186 -11.37 29.88 -9.88
CA THR A 186 -11.99 30.95 -9.07
C THR A 186 -11.41 31.01 -7.65
N PRO A 187 -11.58 32.12 -6.92
CA PRO A 187 -11.20 32.23 -5.51
C PRO A 187 -11.77 31.09 -4.64
N ALA A 188 -13.01 30.67 -4.89
CA ALA A 188 -13.65 29.57 -4.18
C ALA A 188 -12.95 28.22 -4.46
N GLN A 189 -12.56 27.95 -5.71
CA GLN A 189 -11.81 26.74 -6.08
C GLN A 189 -10.42 26.73 -5.45
N LYS A 190 -9.72 27.87 -5.42
CA LYS A 190 -8.42 28.01 -4.74
C LYS A 190 -8.52 27.73 -3.25
N ALA A 191 -9.54 28.30 -2.59
CA ALA A 191 -9.80 28.07 -1.18
C ALA A 191 -10.10 26.59 -0.89
N MET A 192 -10.87 25.93 -1.75
CA MET A 192 -11.17 24.50 -1.64
C MET A 192 -9.91 23.63 -1.75
N VAL A 193 -9.00 23.95 -2.68
CA VAL A 193 -7.71 23.23 -2.81
C VAL A 193 -6.85 23.45 -1.57
N GLN A 194 -6.76 24.70 -1.10
CA GLN A 194 -5.94 25.01 0.08
C GLN A 194 -6.46 24.30 1.32
N ASP A 195 -7.76 24.24 1.52
CA ASP A 195 -8.38 23.46 2.60
C ASP A 195 -8.03 21.96 2.50
N ALA A 196 -8.18 21.38 1.32
CA ALA A 196 -7.85 19.98 1.09
C ALA A 196 -6.35 19.69 1.36
N VAL A 197 -5.45 20.56 0.86
CA VAL A 197 -4.00 20.44 1.14
C VAL A 197 -3.73 20.52 2.64
N ASN A 198 -4.33 21.47 3.35
CA ASN A 198 -4.12 21.63 4.80
C ASN A 198 -4.56 20.37 5.58
N ARG A 199 -5.63 19.70 5.15
CA ARG A 199 -6.13 18.48 5.81
C ARG A 199 -5.29 17.24 5.51
N PHE A 200 -4.78 17.08 4.29
CA PHE A 200 -4.06 15.88 3.86
C PHE A 200 -2.53 16.00 3.93
N TRP A 201 -1.96 17.20 4.06
CA TRP A 201 -0.50 17.38 4.08
C TRP A 201 0.17 16.58 5.19
N TRP A 202 -0.22 16.84 6.43
CA TRP A 202 0.40 16.14 7.57
C TRP A 202 0.13 14.64 7.58
N PRO A 203 -1.10 14.15 7.36
CA PRO A 203 -1.36 12.72 7.25
C PRO A 203 -0.54 12.03 6.15
N SER A 204 -0.29 12.69 5.03
CA SER A 204 0.56 12.13 3.96
C SER A 204 2.02 11.99 4.41
N LEU A 205 2.54 12.95 5.15
CA LEU A 205 3.90 12.86 5.72
C LEU A 205 4.00 11.72 6.75
N MET A 206 2.96 11.48 7.52
CA MET A 206 2.92 10.39 8.50
C MET A 206 2.96 9.00 7.87
N MET A 207 2.70 8.86 6.57
CA MET A 207 2.83 7.58 5.85
C MET A 207 4.28 7.08 5.77
N PHE A 208 5.27 7.96 5.95
CA PHE A 208 6.68 7.57 5.99
C PHE A 208 7.11 6.97 7.33
N GLY A 209 6.26 7.05 8.35
CA GLY A 209 6.60 6.58 9.70
C GLY A 209 7.63 7.45 10.41
N PRO A 210 8.13 7.00 11.56
CA PRO A 210 9.21 7.69 12.28
C PRO A 210 10.53 7.55 11.52
N SER A 211 11.50 8.43 11.83
CA SER A 211 12.85 8.31 11.28
C SER A 211 13.47 6.94 11.64
N ASP A 212 14.40 6.45 10.81
CA ASP A 212 15.06 5.15 11.00
C ASP A 212 15.71 5.01 12.38
N THR A 213 16.21 6.12 12.94
CA THR A 213 16.83 6.15 14.28
C THR A 213 15.82 5.95 15.42
N ASN A 214 14.55 6.24 15.18
CA ASN A 214 13.46 6.18 16.18
C ASN A 214 12.47 5.02 15.94
N SER A 215 12.67 4.23 14.89
CA SER A 215 11.82 3.09 14.61
C SER A 215 12.22 1.90 15.47
N PRO A 216 11.29 1.25 16.21
CA PRO A 216 11.57 0.03 16.94
C PRO A 216 11.94 -1.15 16.02
N ASN A 217 11.76 -0.99 14.72
CA ASN A 217 12.07 -1.99 13.69
C ASN A 217 13.21 -1.53 12.76
N SER A 218 14.01 -0.54 13.16
CA SER A 218 15.09 0.02 12.31
C SER A 218 16.11 -1.04 11.86
N GLU A 219 16.41 -2.02 12.70
CA GLU A 219 17.29 -3.14 12.35
C GLU A 219 16.64 -4.10 11.35
N ILE A 220 15.32 -4.29 11.42
CA ILE A 220 14.56 -5.16 10.51
C ILE A 220 14.38 -4.47 9.15
N GLY A 221 14.13 -3.18 9.13
CA GLY A 221 13.95 -2.40 7.90
C GLY A 221 15.19 -2.39 7.00
N ARG A 222 16.39 -2.38 7.59
CA ARG A 222 17.64 -2.41 6.83
C ARG A 222 17.96 -3.76 6.20
N ALA A 223 17.44 -4.86 6.74
CA ALA A 223 17.69 -6.21 6.24
C ALA A 223 16.69 -6.64 5.13
N HIS A 224 15.59 -5.91 4.92
CA HIS A 224 14.46 -6.40 4.12
C HIS A 224 13.92 -5.38 3.10
N VAL A 225 14.57 -4.22 2.97
CA VAL A 225 14.22 -3.20 1.97
C VAL A 225 15.25 -3.20 0.83
#